data_d8c4bb2b9d01ccb5bd6f15f7c7e9dc03
#
_entry.id   d8c4bb2b9d01ccb5bd6f15f7c7e9dc03
#
_cell.length_a   1.000
_cell.length_b   1.000
_cell.length_c   1.000
_cell.angle_alpha   90.00
_cell.angle_beta   90.00
_cell.angle_gamma   90.00
#
_symmetry.space_group_name_H-M   'P 1'
#
loop_
_entity.id
_entity.type
_entity.pdbx_description
1 polymer ?
#
loop_
_entity_poly.entity_id
_entity_poly.type
_entity_poly.pdbx_seq_one_letter_code
_entity_poly.pdbx_strand_id
1 'polypeptide(L)'
;MAVFLDRWGNVLFDTNKEKAFNDNMTKIENGFLQQTVDVADTNRRIDNLVLNSGGDSPNEVVDARTSLNGQIYNTLEARLNGDSSVIASSLSNTNARLEDVEKTNAEIEQTLKELYGDATQNLVIYVSKTRGSDDAGTGEFDNPYQTIQRASDSIPKIVSGIDIEIICEPDNYDEDVIIEGIYGAEHVYLRSSNYAVINAKLQDTGFYVRSVTFSSIAAQCVLEGMTQSTSIPEKDSIVYFLRVDYASIGNCRFDKNIKSTDKITVKYDQTRGGTFGNCYISNQNVILKAIYNSTCNFPLSNQMTGMSNTGLYSQRSIIYSDYEEADIVATTKAVKDAGGQIF
;
A
#
# COMPACT_ATOMS: atom_id res chain seq x y z
N MET A 1 -29.56 29.97 -2.29
CA MET A 1 -29.18 28.74 -3.03
C MET A 1 -28.54 27.81 -2.00
N ALA A 2 -29.26 26.80 -1.54
CA ALA A 2 -28.72 25.85 -0.55
C ALA A 2 -27.72 24.91 -1.27
N VAL A 3 -26.47 24.92 -0.86
CA VAL A 3 -25.48 23.95 -1.33
C VAL A 3 -25.69 22.70 -0.50
N PHE A 4 -26.29 21.68 -1.10
CA PHE A 4 -26.32 20.33 -0.54
C PHE A 4 -24.97 19.67 -0.87
N LEU A 5 -24.17 19.47 0.13
CA LEU A 5 -22.99 18.60 0.03
C LEU A 5 -23.46 17.17 0.26
N ASP A 6 -23.28 16.32 -0.76
CA ASP A 6 -23.58 14.90 -0.64
C ASP A 6 -22.72 14.28 0.49
N ARG A 7 -23.41 13.69 1.46
CA ARG A 7 -22.77 12.94 2.53
C ARG A 7 -22.22 11.64 1.95
N TRP A 8 -20.94 11.38 2.18
CA TRP A 8 -20.30 10.13 1.84
C TRP A 8 -21.07 8.94 2.42
N GLY A 9 -21.61 8.11 1.53
CA GLY A 9 -22.27 6.86 1.89
C GLY A 9 -21.25 5.79 2.25
N ASN A 10 -21.55 5.08 3.32
CA ASN A 10 -21.03 3.80 3.79
C ASN A 10 -19.79 3.25 3.10
N VAL A 11 -18.61 3.59 3.61
CA VAL A 11 -17.39 2.81 3.48
C VAL A 11 -16.84 2.54 4.88
N LEU A 12 -16.55 1.29 5.16
CA LEU A 12 -16.03 0.72 6.40
C LEU A 12 -14.73 1.40 6.89
N PHE A 13 -14.82 2.51 7.60
CA PHE A 13 -13.68 3.11 8.29
C PHE A 13 -14.10 3.71 9.63
N ASP A 14 -13.22 3.50 10.61
CA ASP A 14 -13.23 4.00 11.99
C ASP A 14 -14.34 5.05 12.28
N THR A 15 -15.43 4.61 12.88
CA THR A 15 -16.64 5.38 13.18
C THR A 15 -16.36 6.68 13.96
N ASN A 16 -15.23 6.79 14.66
CA ASN A 16 -14.83 7.98 15.38
C ASN A 16 -14.27 9.08 14.45
N LYS A 17 -13.55 8.71 13.40
CA LYS A 17 -13.04 9.66 12.41
C LYS A 17 -14.14 10.17 11.49
N GLU A 18 -15.05 9.29 11.10
CA GLU A 18 -16.25 9.64 10.33
C GLU A 18 -17.13 10.61 11.12
N LYS A 19 -17.35 10.33 12.41
CA LYS A 19 -18.08 11.22 13.29
C LYS A 19 -17.42 12.60 13.45
N ALA A 20 -16.09 12.63 13.65
CA ALA A 20 -15.34 13.88 13.77
C ALA A 20 -15.37 14.70 12.46
N PHE A 21 -15.31 14.05 11.30
CA PHE A 21 -15.45 14.71 10.01
C PHE A 21 -16.87 15.28 9.82
N ASN A 22 -17.91 14.50 10.09
CA ASN A 22 -19.30 14.95 9.99
C ASN A 22 -19.61 16.07 10.99
N ASP A 23 -19.07 16.02 12.21
CA ASP A 23 -19.21 17.09 13.23
C ASP A 23 -18.53 18.39 12.75
N ASN A 24 -17.37 18.30 12.10
CA ASN A 24 -16.68 19.45 11.53
C ASN A 24 -17.42 20.02 10.32
N MET A 25 -17.94 19.18 9.42
CA MET A 25 -18.79 19.63 8.29
C MET A 25 -20.04 20.35 8.79
N THR A 26 -20.70 19.81 9.81
CA THR A 26 -21.89 20.45 10.42
C THR A 26 -21.54 21.82 11.03
N LYS A 27 -20.37 21.97 11.66
CA LYS A 27 -19.91 23.26 12.17
C LYS A 27 -19.66 24.28 11.04
N ILE A 28 -19.07 23.84 9.93
CA ILE A 28 -18.84 24.68 8.74
C ILE A 28 -20.18 25.11 8.13
N GLU A 29 -21.11 24.19 7.93
CA GLU A 29 -22.45 24.48 7.42
C GLU A 29 -23.20 25.49 8.29
N ASN A 30 -23.16 25.29 9.62
CA ASN A 30 -23.76 26.20 10.57
C ASN A 30 -23.09 27.58 10.55
N GLY A 31 -21.76 27.64 10.39
CA GLY A 31 -21.02 28.90 10.23
C GLY A 31 -21.44 29.69 8.98
N PHE A 32 -21.62 29.01 7.84
CA PHE A 32 -22.13 29.64 6.62
C PHE A 32 -23.59 30.09 6.74
N LEU A 33 -24.44 29.31 7.41
CA LEU A 33 -25.82 29.70 7.69
C LEU A 33 -25.87 30.96 8.54
N GLN A 34 -25.08 31.03 9.62
CA GLN A 34 -25.00 32.20 10.48
C GLN A 34 -24.51 33.43 9.70
N GLN A 35 -23.48 33.29 8.88
CA GLN A 35 -22.96 34.37 8.04
C GLN A 35 -24.01 34.89 7.04
N THR A 36 -24.87 34.02 6.51
CA THR A 36 -25.97 34.38 5.62
C THR A 36 -27.04 35.21 6.36
N VAL A 37 -27.34 34.83 7.61
CA VAL A 37 -28.27 35.56 8.46
C VAL A 37 -27.71 36.95 8.80
N ASP A 38 -26.42 37.03 9.14
CA ASP A 38 -25.76 38.29 9.50
C ASP A 38 -25.69 39.26 8.33
N VAL A 39 -25.46 38.77 7.12
CA VAL A 39 -25.49 39.58 5.89
C VAL A 39 -26.93 40.06 5.59
N ALA A 40 -27.96 39.23 5.78
CA ALA A 40 -29.36 39.61 5.58
C ALA A 40 -29.80 40.68 6.57
N ASP A 41 -29.38 40.56 7.84
CA ASP A 41 -29.66 41.57 8.87
C ASP A 41 -28.94 42.90 8.62
N THR A 42 -27.71 42.84 8.10
CA THR A 42 -26.96 44.02 7.70
C THR A 42 -27.64 44.73 6.55
N ASN A 43 -28.08 44.00 5.50
CA ASN A 43 -28.80 44.55 4.36
C ASN A 43 -30.15 45.19 4.82
N ARG A 44 -30.90 44.52 5.69
CA ARG A 44 -32.17 45.04 6.24
C ARG A 44 -31.95 46.37 7.02
N ARG A 45 -30.84 46.49 7.73
CA ARG A 45 -30.50 47.73 8.44
C ARG A 45 -30.07 48.85 7.50
N ILE A 46 -29.37 48.54 6.42
CA ILE A 46 -29.03 49.46 5.34
C ILE A 46 -30.32 49.98 4.65
N ASP A 47 -31.24 49.04 4.34
CA ASP A 47 -32.54 49.37 3.72
C ASP A 47 -33.38 50.31 4.64
N ASN A 48 -33.40 50.01 5.94
CA ASN A 48 -34.09 50.86 6.90
C ASN A 48 -33.45 52.27 7.06
N LEU A 49 -32.11 52.39 6.94
CA LEU A 49 -31.41 53.65 6.94
C LEU A 49 -31.70 54.49 5.67
N VAL A 50 -31.84 53.83 4.52
CA VAL A 50 -32.08 54.51 3.22
C VAL A 50 -33.59 54.84 3.07
N LEU A 51 -34.49 53.96 3.50
CA LEU A 51 -35.95 54.18 3.36
C LEU A 51 -36.54 55.16 4.35
N ASN A 52 -35.91 55.36 5.53
CA ASN A 52 -36.41 56.26 6.59
C ASN A 52 -35.69 57.60 6.59
N SER A 53 -35.00 57.98 5.54
CA SER A 53 -34.32 59.32 5.43
C SER A 53 -35.24 60.52 5.35
N GLY A 54 -36.55 60.34 5.65
CA GLY A 54 -37.56 61.39 5.82
C GLY A 54 -38.11 61.49 7.23
N GLY A 55 -37.61 60.71 8.22
CA GLY A 55 -38.10 60.70 9.59
C GLY A 55 -37.25 61.54 10.54
N ASP A 56 -37.80 61.82 11.70
CA ASP A 56 -37.37 62.72 12.76
C ASP A 56 -35.83 62.74 13.03
N SER A 57 -35.14 63.82 12.65
CA SER A 57 -33.69 64.00 12.61
C SER A 57 -32.90 63.60 13.87
N PRO A 58 -33.43 63.70 15.11
CA PRO A 58 -32.72 63.24 16.32
C PRO A 58 -32.56 61.69 16.43
N ASN A 59 -33.53 60.93 15.96
CA ASN A 59 -33.48 59.46 16.02
C ASN A 59 -32.53 58.88 14.99
N GLU A 60 -32.51 59.46 13.77
CA GLU A 60 -31.61 59.06 12.68
C GLU A 60 -30.12 59.21 13.08
N VAL A 61 -29.76 60.26 13.80
CA VAL A 61 -28.39 60.46 14.30
C VAL A 61 -28.02 59.50 15.43
N VAL A 62 -28.99 59.08 16.27
CA VAL A 62 -28.77 58.08 17.33
C VAL A 62 -28.63 56.70 16.70
N ASP A 63 -29.49 56.35 15.74
CA ASP A 63 -29.45 55.09 15.03
C ASP A 63 -28.16 54.95 14.18
N ALA A 64 -27.75 56.03 13.52
CA ALA A 64 -26.48 56.06 12.80
C ALA A 64 -25.24 55.86 13.69
N ARG A 65 -25.31 56.11 14.98
CA ARG A 65 -24.23 55.93 15.96
C ARG A 65 -24.34 54.61 16.78
N THR A 66 -25.41 53.85 16.58
CA THR A 66 -25.60 52.56 17.23
C THR A 66 -24.98 51.45 16.39
N SER A 67 -24.02 50.68 16.91
CA SER A 67 -23.42 49.54 16.26
C SER A 67 -24.34 48.33 16.20
N LEU A 68 -24.01 47.32 15.41
CA LEU A 68 -24.74 46.04 15.26
C LEU A 68 -24.93 45.31 16.59
N ASN A 69 -24.03 45.48 17.55
CA ASN A 69 -24.12 44.85 18.89
C ASN A 69 -24.86 45.72 19.88
N GLY A 70 -25.51 46.83 19.44
CA GLY A 70 -26.28 47.74 20.31
C GLY A 70 -25.45 48.77 21.07
N GLN A 71 -24.15 48.86 20.84
CA GLN A 71 -23.30 49.88 21.49
C GLN A 71 -23.49 51.24 20.82
N ILE A 72 -23.72 52.27 21.61
CA ILE A 72 -23.90 53.66 21.16
C ILE A 72 -22.53 54.39 21.18
N TYR A 73 -22.11 54.96 20.08
CA TYR A 73 -20.88 55.76 19.97
C TYR A 73 -21.19 57.25 19.96
N ASN A 74 -20.23 58.03 20.41
CA ASN A 74 -20.40 59.50 20.47
C ASN A 74 -20.41 60.19 19.07
N THR A 75 -19.79 59.52 18.08
CA THR A 75 -19.76 59.98 16.68
C THR A 75 -19.95 58.85 15.71
N LEU A 76 -20.43 59.11 14.51
CA LEU A 76 -20.48 58.13 13.41
C LEU A 76 -19.10 57.61 13.06
N GLU A 77 -18.06 58.46 13.07
CA GLU A 77 -16.67 58.05 12.81
C GLU A 77 -16.20 57.02 13.85
N ALA A 78 -16.48 57.25 15.15
CA ALA A 78 -16.12 56.34 16.20
C ALA A 78 -16.82 54.98 16.01
N ARG A 79 -18.09 54.98 15.58
CA ARG A 79 -18.85 53.73 15.23
C ARG A 79 -18.20 53.02 14.07
N LEU A 80 -17.95 53.71 12.95
CA LEU A 80 -17.34 53.07 11.76
C LEU A 80 -15.96 52.49 12.07
N ASN A 81 -15.15 53.15 12.88
CA ASN A 81 -13.86 52.65 13.33
C ASN A 81 -14.00 51.42 14.23
N GLY A 82 -15.01 51.42 15.13
CA GLY A 82 -15.34 50.31 15.98
C GLY A 82 -15.78 49.08 15.16
N ASP A 83 -16.75 49.28 14.26
CA ASP A 83 -17.24 48.22 13.37
C ASP A 83 -16.14 47.68 12.47
N SER A 84 -15.29 48.54 11.92
CA SER A 84 -14.09 48.14 11.12
C SER A 84 -13.12 47.29 11.93
N SER A 85 -12.87 47.63 13.19
CA SER A 85 -12.00 46.85 14.09
C SER A 85 -12.56 45.47 14.37
N VAL A 86 -13.88 45.36 14.61
CA VAL A 86 -14.57 44.06 14.82
C VAL A 86 -14.50 43.22 13.55
N ILE A 87 -14.75 43.82 12.38
CA ILE A 87 -14.65 43.12 11.08
C ILE A 87 -13.24 42.65 10.84
N ALA A 88 -12.22 43.50 11.06
CA ALA A 88 -10.81 43.13 10.88
C ALA A 88 -10.41 41.97 11.81
N SER A 89 -10.85 42.01 13.07
CA SER A 89 -10.59 40.91 14.01
C SER A 89 -11.26 39.60 13.59
N SER A 90 -12.51 39.69 13.12
CA SER A 90 -13.27 38.50 12.64
C SER A 90 -12.64 37.92 11.39
N LEU A 91 -12.19 38.79 10.45
CA LEU A 91 -11.50 38.38 9.24
C LEU A 91 -10.16 37.69 9.57
N SER A 92 -9.38 38.27 10.49
CA SER A 92 -8.12 37.68 10.95
C SER A 92 -8.34 36.29 11.56
N ASN A 93 -9.36 36.15 12.42
CA ASN A 93 -9.71 34.86 13.01
C ASN A 93 -10.19 33.84 11.97
N THR A 94 -10.93 34.29 10.97
CA THR A 94 -11.40 33.43 9.87
C THR A 94 -10.22 32.96 9.00
N ASN A 95 -9.29 33.85 8.68
CA ASN A 95 -8.09 33.49 7.93
C ASN A 95 -7.21 32.50 8.69
N ALA A 96 -6.99 32.69 9.99
CA ALA A 96 -6.23 31.75 10.81
C ALA A 96 -6.89 30.35 10.86
N ARG A 97 -8.23 30.29 10.91
CA ARG A 97 -8.96 29.03 10.84
C ARG A 97 -8.89 28.39 9.46
N LEU A 98 -8.88 29.17 8.40
CA LEU A 98 -8.71 28.68 7.03
C LEU A 98 -7.33 28.06 6.83
N GLU A 99 -6.28 28.73 7.29
CA GLU A 99 -4.91 28.18 7.27
C GLU A 99 -4.79 26.85 8.03
N ASP A 100 -5.45 26.74 9.20
CA ASP A 100 -5.46 25.50 9.98
C ASP A 100 -6.21 24.36 9.27
N VAL A 101 -7.33 24.66 8.61
CA VAL A 101 -8.07 23.70 7.78
C VAL A 101 -7.27 23.27 6.55
N GLU A 102 -6.62 24.19 5.86
CA GLU A 102 -5.78 23.88 4.72
C GLU A 102 -4.59 22.98 5.11
N LYS A 103 -3.97 23.26 6.25
CA LYS A 103 -2.91 22.41 6.81
C LYS A 103 -3.42 21.02 7.16
N THR A 104 -4.55 20.94 7.83
CA THR A 104 -5.17 19.64 8.21
C THR A 104 -5.54 18.82 6.97
N ASN A 105 -6.07 19.46 5.93
CA ASN A 105 -6.37 18.78 4.66
C ASN A 105 -5.12 18.23 3.98
N ALA A 106 -4.03 19.01 3.95
CA ALA A 106 -2.76 18.54 3.41
C ALA A 106 -2.20 17.34 4.20
N GLU A 107 -2.31 17.35 5.53
CA GLU A 107 -1.92 16.22 6.38
C GLU A 107 -2.79 14.98 6.13
N ILE A 108 -4.11 15.15 5.92
CA ILE A 108 -5.03 14.06 5.55
C ILE A 108 -4.70 13.50 4.18
N GLU A 109 -4.47 14.36 3.17
CA GLU A 109 -4.07 13.94 1.82
C GLU A 109 -2.76 13.15 1.85
N GLN A 110 -1.77 13.62 2.61
CA GLN A 110 -0.52 12.91 2.80
C GLN A 110 -0.73 11.55 3.46
N THR A 111 -1.53 11.49 4.52
CA THR A 111 -1.85 10.23 5.23
C THR A 111 -2.61 9.26 4.32
N LEU A 112 -3.55 9.74 3.51
CA LEU A 112 -4.26 8.92 2.52
C LEU A 112 -3.31 8.40 1.45
N LYS A 113 -2.39 9.23 0.97
CA LYS A 113 -1.37 8.81 0.00
C LYS A 113 -0.42 7.76 0.58
N GLU A 114 -0.04 7.87 1.86
CA GLU A 114 0.78 6.87 2.56
C GLU A 114 0.03 5.55 2.79
N LEU A 115 -1.29 5.61 3.05
CA LEU A 115 -2.11 4.43 3.31
C LEU A 115 -2.56 3.70 2.04
N TYR A 116 -2.88 4.43 0.99
CA TYR A 116 -3.52 3.89 -0.24
C TYR A 116 -2.64 3.97 -1.48
N GLY A 117 -1.47 4.61 -1.40
CA GLY A 117 -0.66 4.90 -2.57
C GLY A 117 -1.34 5.86 -3.55
N ASP A 118 -0.75 6.03 -4.72
CA ASP A 118 -1.41 6.66 -5.88
C ASP A 118 -2.28 5.58 -6.54
N ALA A 119 -3.51 5.44 -6.09
CA ALA A 119 -4.43 4.30 -6.24
C ALA A 119 -4.89 3.99 -7.69
N THR A 120 -4.23 4.48 -8.72
CA THR A 120 -4.68 4.32 -10.11
C THR A 120 -3.63 3.83 -11.10
N GLN A 121 -2.39 3.68 -10.70
CA GLN A 121 -1.30 3.22 -11.57
C GLN A 121 -0.52 2.08 -10.91
N ASN A 122 -0.06 1.14 -11.73
CA ASN A 122 0.83 0.08 -11.28
C ASN A 122 2.08 0.68 -10.63
N LEU A 123 2.49 0.10 -9.51
CA LEU A 123 3.66 0.53 -8.76
C LEU A 123 4.88 -0.27 -9.22
N VAL A 124 5.84 0.38 -9.84
CA VAL A 124 7.10 -0.22 -10.25
C VAL A 124 8.24 0.35 -9.41
N ILE A 125 8.97 -0.53 -8.71
CA ILE A 125 10.08 -0.19 -7.84
C ILE A 125 11.35 -0.85 -8.35
N TYR A 126 12.38 -0.05 -8.60
CA TYR A 126 13.66 -0.54 -9.09
C TYR A 126 14.68 -0.71 -7.97
N VAL A 127 15.45 -1.81 -8.07
CA VAL A 127 16.52 -2.16 -7.15
C VAL A 127 17.81 -2.38 -7.93
N SER A 128 18.88 -1.73 -7.50
CA SER A 128 20.22 -1.90 -8.07
C SER A 128 21.26 -1.85 -6.96
N LYS A 129 21.95 -2.94 -6.74
CA LYS A 129 22.98 -3.02 -5.68
C LYS A 129 24.14 -2.06 -5.91
N THR A 130 24.46 -1.79 -7.18
CA THR A 130 25.65 -1.00 -7.55
C THR A 130 25.39 0.49 -7.68
N ARG A 131 24.18 0.91 -8.11
CA ARG A 131 23.85 2.33 -8.33
C ARG A 131 22.70 2.82 -7.43
N GLY A 132 22.11 1.93 -6.63
CA GLY A 132 21.03 2.26 -5.71
C GLY A 132 21.51 2.81 -4.36
N SER A 133 20.58 3.39 -3.63
CA SER A 133 20.77 3.88 -2.27
C SER A 133 19.51 3.66 -1.44
N ASP A 134 19.67 3.12 -0.23
CA ASP A 134 18.52 2.92 0.68
C ASP A 134 18.17 4.20 1.45
N ASP A 135 19.13 5.13 1.58
CA ASP A 135 18.93 6.41 2.25
C ASP A 135 18.37 7.49 1.32
N ALA A 136 18.88 7.56 0.07
CA ALA A 136 18.55 8.61 -0.89
C ALA A 136 17.73 8.13 -2.10
N GLY A 137 17.61 6.81 -2.29
CA GLY A 137 16.82 6.22 -3.39
C GLY A 137 15.32 6.47 -3.23
N THR A 138 14.65 6.62 -4.35
CA THR A 138 13.18 6.76 -4.43
C THR A 138 12.49 5.50 -4.96
N GLY A 139 13.26 4.54 -5.46
CA GLY A 139 12.74 3.35 -6.14
C GLY A 139 12.40 3.58 -7.62
N GLU A 140 12.62 4.76 -8.15
CA GLU A 140 12.51 5.04 -9.59
C GLU A 140 13.69 4.46 -10.37
N PHE A 141 13.54 4.27 -11.69
CA PHE A 141 14.58 3.69 -12.54
C PHE A 141 15.93 4.43 -12.46
N ASP A 142 15.89 5.77 -12.43
CA ASP A 142 17.09 6.61 -12.36
C ASP A 142 17.62 6.78 -10.92
N ASN A 143 16.83 6.45 -9.92
CA ASN A 143 17.18 6.55 -8.51
C ASN A 143 16.69 5.32 -7.70
N PRO A 144 17.22 4.11 -8.00
CA PRO A 144 16.75 2.86 -7.40
C PRO A 144 17.13 2.74 -5.92
N TYR A 145 16.48 1.83 -5.21
CA TYR A 145 16.95 1.36 -3.91
C TYR A 145 18.16 0.44 -4.07
N GLN A 146 18.96 0.31 -3.02
CA GLN A 146 20.13 -0.56 -3.00
C GLN A 146 19.78 -2.00 -2.63
N THR A 147 18.82 -2.18 -1.70
CA THR A 147 18.39 -3.49 -1.20
C THR A 147 16.95 -3.81 -1.59
N ILE A 148 16.66 -5.11 -1.72
CA ILE A 148 15.31 -5.59 -2.02
C ILE A 148 14.41 -5.35 -0.81
N GLN A 149 14.95 -5.50 0.42
CA GLN A 149 14.16 -5.26 1.63
C GLN A 149 13.69 -3.80 1.71
N ARG A 150 14.55 -2.83 1.38
CA ARG A 150 14.15 -1.41 1.35
C ARG A 150 13.04 -1.14 0.33
N ALA A 151 13.11 -1.79 -0.84
CA ALA A 151 12.05 -1.72 -1.85
C ALA A 151 10.73 -2.30 -1.31
N SER A 152 10.78 -3.46 -0.66
CA SER A 152 9.61 -4.08 0.00
C SER A 152 9.00 -3.18 1.08
N ASP A 153 9.84 -2.54 1.91
CA ASP A 153 9.39 -1.67 2.99
C ASP A 153 8.73 -0.38 2.50
N SER A 154 9.02 0.03 1.26
CA SER A 154 8.42 1.21 0.64
C SER A 154 7.02 0.97 0.06
N ILE A 155 6.58 -0.28 -0.03
CA ILE A 155 5.27 -0.64 -0.60
C ILE A 155 4.16 -0.22 0.36
N PRO A 156 3.16 0.54 -0.11
CA PRO A 156 1.95 0.82 0.67
C PRO A 156 1.24 -0.47 1.05
N LYS A 157 0.81 -0.58 2.30
CA LYS A 157 0.17 -1.82 2.80
C LYS A 157 -1.26 -2.02 2.29
N ILE A 158 -1.91 -0.94 1.84
CA ILE A 158 -3.26 -0.98 1.26
C ILE A 158 -3.22 -0.26 -0.08
N VAL A 159 -3.60 -0.96 -1.14
CA VAL A 159 -3.69 -0.45 -2.51
C VAL A 159 -5.03 -0.87 -3.13
N SER A 160 -5.34 -0.43 -4.34
CA SER A 160 -6.65 -0.72 -4.97
C SER A 160 -6.49 -1.19 -6.41
N GLY A 161 -6.48 -2.53 -6.62
CA GLY A 161 -6.52 -3.15 -7.94
C GLY A 161 -5.32 -2.83 -8.84
N ILE A 162 -4.13 -2.72 -8.26
CA ILE A 162 -2.89 -2.43 -8.99
C ILE A 162 -1.91 -3.60 -8.94
N ASP A 163 -1.03 -3.66 -9.91
CA ASP A 163 0.16 -4.50 -9.87
C ASP A 163 1.30 -3.78 -9.16
N ILE A 164 2.02 -4.52 -8.33
CA ILE A 164 3.23 -4.06 -7.65
C ILE A 164 4.39 -4.87 -8.18
N GLU A 165 5.39 -4.20 -8.75
CA GLU A 165 6.57 -4.85 -9.32
C GLU A 165 7.84 -4.35 -8.66
N ILE A 166 8.59 -5.24 -8.02
CA ILE A 166 9.98 -5.01 -7.61
C ILE A 166 10.88 -5.58 -8.70
N ILE A 167 11.55 -4.72 -9.44
CA ILE A 167 12.44 -5.08 -10.54
C ILE A 167 13.89 -4.92 -10.10
N CYS A 168 14.62 -6.04 -10.01
CA CYS A 168 15.98 -6.08 -9.52
C CYS A 168 16.98 -6.21 -10.68
N GLU A 169 18.00 -5.36 -10.73
CA GLU A 169 19.14 -5.59 -11.62
C GLU A 169 19.88 -6.85 -11.18
N PRO A 170 20.39 -7.67 -12.13
CA PRO A 170 21.19 -8.85 -11.81
C PRO A 170 22.40 -8.50 -10.94
N ASP A 171 22.43 -9.04 -9.73
CA ASP A 171 23.54 -8.93 -8.76
C ASP A 171 23.33 -9.96 -7.64
N ASN A 172 24.28 -10.05 -6.72
CA ASN A 172 24.17 -10.89 -5.53
C ASN A 172 23.58 -10.09 -4.35
N TYR A 173 22.29 -10.28 -4.09
CA TYR A 173 21.58 -9.74 -2.93
C TYR A 173 21.61 -10.78 -1.80
N ASP A 174 22.57 -10.61 -0.86
CA ASP A 174 22.71 -11.53 0.26
C ASP A 174 21.73 -11.17 1.40
N GLU A 175 20.45 -11.20 1.07
CA GLU A 175 19.33 -10.79 1.92
C GLU A 175 18.35 -11.95 2.14
N ASP A 176 17.75 -12.00 3.35
CA ASP A 176 16.53 -12.75 3.61
C ASP A 176 15.34 -11.80 3.50
N VAL A 177 14.82 -11.64 2.28
CA VAL A 177 13.79 -10.66 1.92
C VAL A 177 12.43 -11.08 2.48
N ILE A 178 11.71 -10.12 3.08
CA ILE A 178 10.34 -10.30 3.55
C ILE A 178 9.43 -9.27 2.88
N ILE A 179 8.47 -9.75 2.09
CA ILE A 179 7.41 -8.94 1.48
C ILE A 179 6.12 -9.34 2.20
N GLU A 180 5.50 -8.40 2.95
CA GLU A 180 4.39 -8.78 3.82
C GLU A 180 3.30 -7.71 3.98
N GLY A 181 2.10 -8.18 4.32
CA GLY A 181 1.01 -7.32 4.78
C GLY A 181 0.43 -6.42 3.70
N ILE A 182 0.39 -6.87 2.43
CA ILE A 182 -0.14 -6.09 1.29
C ILE A 182 -1.57 -6.56 0.99
N TYR A 183 -2.49 -5.60 0.90
CA TYR A 183 -3.91 -5.83 0.63
C TYR A 183 -4.40 -4.97 -0.53
N GLY A 184 -5.24 -5.58 -1.38
CA GLY A 184 -5.88 -4.92 -2.51
C GLY A 184 -5.03 -4.83 -3.78
N ALA A 185 -3.82 -5.38 -3.81
CA ALA A 185 -3.08 -5.58 -5.05
C ALA A 185 -3.71 -6.71 -5.90
N GLU A 186 -3.55 -6.66 -7.22
CA GLU A 186 -3.84 -7.79 -8.10
C GLU A 186 -2.67 -8.77 -8.11
N HIS A 187 -1.47 -8.25 -8.33
CA HIS A 187 -0.24 -9.02 -8.30
C HIS A 187 0.86 -8.32 -7.51
N VAL A 188 1.75 -9.12 -6.91
CA VAL A 188 2.99 -8.65 -6.28
C VAL A 188 4.14 -9.45 -6.89
N TYR A 189 4.93 -8.78 -7.72
CA TYR A 189 6.07 -9.38 -8.41
C TYR A 189 7.39 -9.03 -7.72
N LEU A 190 8.25 -10.03 -7.56
CA LEU A 190 9.69 -9.85 -7.37
C LEU A 190 10.39 -10.52 -8.54
N ARG A 191 11.07 -9.75 -9.37
CA ARG A 191 11.67 -10.29 -10.60
C ARG A 191 12.99 -9.64 -10.95
N SER A 192 13.84 -10.41 -11.63
CA SER A 192 15.03 -9.86 -12.28
C SER A 192 14.64 -8.98 -13.47
N SER A 193 15.39 -7.90 -13.71
CA SER A 193 15.17 -7.05 -14.90
C SER A 193 15.34 -7.78 -16.23
N ASN A 194 16.01 -8.91 -16.23
CA ASN A 194 16.24 -9.75 -17.42
C ASN A 194 15.34 -11.01 -17.49
N TYR A 195 14.34 -11.14 -16.61
CA TYR A 195 13.51 -12.35 -16.46
C TYR A 195 12.87 -12.83 -17.77
N ALA A 196 12.51 -11.88 -18.67
CA ALA A 196 11.83 -12.19 -19.93
C ALA A 196 12.76 -12.74 -21.01
N VAL A 197 14.06 -12.49 -20.92
CA VAL A 197 15.05 -12.85 -21.96
C VAL A 197 15.98 -13.99 -21.54
N ILE A 198 16.11 -14.24 -20.24
CA ILE A 198 16.98 -15.29 -19.72
C ILE A 198 16.20 -16.58 -19.48
N ASN A 199 16.82 -17.72 -19.72
CA ASN A 199 16.23 -19.03 -19.43
C ASN A 199 17.03 -19.71 -18.31
N ALA A 200 16.48 -19.71 -17.10
CA ALA A 200 17.10 -20.27 -15.91
C ALA A 200 17.40 -21.78 -16.00
N LYS A 201 16.73 -22.51 -16.89
CA LYS A 201 17.02 -23.92 -17.13
C LYS A 201 18.34 -24.13 -17.86
N LEU A 202 18.72 -23.18 -18.71
CA LEU A 202 19.92 -23.28 -19.56
C LEU A 202 21.13 -22.59 -18.93
N GLN A 203 20.91 -21.51 -18.17
CA GLN A 203 21.99 -20.71 -17.62
C GLN A 203 21.58 -20.03 -16.30
N ASP A 204 22.57 -19.53 -15.61
CA ASP A 204 22.42 -18.71 -14.43
C ASP A 204 21.78 -17.35 -14.79
N THR A 205 20.88 -16.86 -13.95
CA THR A 205 20.17 -15.61 -14.20
C THR A 205 20.95 -14.36 -13.79
N GLY A 206 21.98 -14.54 -12.95
CA GLY A 206 22.74 -13.44 -12.37
C GLY A 206 22.04 -12.68 -11.24
N PHE A 207 20.77 -12.99 -10.97
CA PHE A 207 20.00 -12.41 -9.88
C PHE A 207 19.96 -13.38 -8.71
N TYR A 208 20.85 -13.21 -7.75
CA TYR A 208 20.97 -14.09 -6.60
C TYR A 208 20.32 -13.48 -5.38
N VAL A 209 19.49 -14.27 -4.67
CA VAL A 209 18.89 -13.90 -3.40
C VAL A 209 19.06 -15.04 -2.40
N ARG A 210 19.34 -14.73 -1.13
CA ARG A 210 19.53 -15.75 -0.10
C ARG A 210 18.20 -16.43 0.24
N SER A 211 17.16 -15.65 0.55
CA SER A 211 15.78 -16.17 0.64
C SER A 211 14.75 -15.09 0.36
N VAL A 212 13.53 -15.53 -0.01
CA VAL A 212 12.37 -14.67 -0.26
C VAL A 212 11.17 -15.22 0.49
N THR A 213 10.54 -14.39 1.30
CA THR A 213 9.29 -14.70 1.99
C THR A 213 8.20 -13.75 1.53
N PHE A 214 7.10 -14.28 1.03
CA PHE A 214 5.84 -13.56 0.86
C PHE A 214 4.90 -13.97 1.99
N SER A 215 4.40 -13.01 2.77
CA SER A 215 3.61 -13.29 3.96
C SER A 215 2.38 -12.40 4.08
N SER A 216 1.21 -13.02 4.31
CA SER A 216 -0.04 -12.29 4.59
C SER A 216 -0.39 -11.28 3.48
N ILE A 217 -0.40 -11.76 2.24
CA ILE A 217 -0.70 -10.97 1.04
C ILE A 217 -1.96 -11.51 0.37
N ALA A 218 -2.98 -10.67 0.26
CA ALA A 218 -4.22 -10.99 -0.44
C ALA A 218 -4.14 -10.64 -1.93
N ALA A 219 -3.19 -11.26 -2.64
CA ALA A 219 -2.90 -11.08 -4.05
C ALA A 219 -2.19 -12.30 -4.63
N GLN A 220 -1.98 -12.32 -5.94
CA GLN A 220 -1.07 -13.26 -6.57
C GLN A 220 0.39 -12.79 -6.37
N CYS A 221 1.19 -13.58 -5.65
CA CYS A 221 2.62 -13.35 -5.48
C CYS A 221 3.42 -14.09 -6.54
N VAL A 222 4.35 -13.41 -7.21
CA VAL A 222 5.13 -13.97 -8.33
C VAL A 222 6.62 -13.72 -8.12
N LEU A 223 7.41 -14.80 -8.17
CA LEU A 223 8.88 -14.74 -8.16
C LEU A 223 9.43 -15.23 -9.49
N GLU A 224 10.21 -14.39 -10.17
CA GLU A 224 10.75 -14.71 -11.49
C GLU A 224 12.22 -14.33 -11.66
N GLY A 225 12.96 -15.21 -12.34
CA GLY A 225 14.34 -14.93 -12.76
C GLY A 225 15.38 -14.99 -11.63
N MET A 226 15.06 -15.62 -10.50
CA MET A 226 15.99 -15.76 -9.39
C MET A 226 16.90 -16.97 -9.55
N THR A 227 18.18 -16.82 -9.22
CA THR A 227 19.11 -17.92 -8.94
C THR A 227 19.35 -18.00 -7.43
N GLN A 228 19.35 -19.22 -6.91
CA GLN A 228 19.68 -19.49 -5.50
C GLN A 228 21.09 -18.97 -5.17
N SER A 229 21.19 -18.18 -4.08
CA SER A 229 22.50 -17.74 -3.56
C SER A 229 23.30 -18.93 -2.99
N THR A 230 24.61 -18.75 -2.88
CA THR A 230 25.51 -19.69 -2.17
C THR A 230 25.37 -19.58 -0.64
N SER A 231 24.84 -18.48 -0.15
CA SER A 231 24.60 -18.27 1.28
C SER A 231 23.37 -19.05 1.75
N ILE A 232 23.50 -19.69 2.90
CA ILE A 232 22.38 -20.47 3.49
C ILE A 232 21.40 -19.48 4.16
N PRO A 233 20.09 -19.56 3.88
CA PRO A 233 19.11 -18.69 4.51
C PRO A 233 19.02 -18.93 6.03
N GLU A 234 18.71 -17.88 6.77
CA GLU A 234 18.39 -17.99 8.19
C GLU A 234 17.03 -18.71 8.40
N LYS A 235 16.08 -18.46 7.51
CA LYS A 235 14.78 -19.13 7.48
C LYS A 235 14.91 -20.61 7.12
N ASP A 236 13.85 -21.38 7.31
CA ASP A 236 13.80 -22.82 6.98
C ASP A 236 13.67 -23.11 5.48
N SER A 237 13.49 -22.10 4.66
CA SER A 237 13.26 -22.24 3.22
C SER A 237 13.91 -21.11 2.41
N ILE A 238 14.25 -21.41 1.13
CA ILE A 238 14.76 -20.42 0.19
C ILE A 238 13.63 -19.54 -0.31
N VAL A 239 12.49 -20.14 -0.67
CA VAL A 239 11.27 -19.40 -1.03
C VAL A 239 10.14 -19.86 -0.13
N TYR A 240 9.49 -18.91 0.52
CA TYR A 240 8.41 -19.17 1.46
C TYR A 240 7.17 -18.34 1.15
N PHE A 241 6.05 -19.02 0.92
CA PHE A 241 4.74 -18.40 0.80
C PHE A 241 3.90 -18.75 2.02
N LEU A 242 3.55 -17.74 2.81
CA LEU A 242 2.78 -17.87 4.04
C LEU A 242 1.51 -17.03 3.95
N ARG A 243 0.35 -17.69 3.95
CA ARG A 243 -0.96 -17.00 3.90
C ARG A 243 -1.06 -16.00 2.74
N VAL A 244 -0.79 -16.48 1.53
CA VAL A 244 -1.02 -15.73 0.29
C VAL A 244 -2.15 -16.37 -0.52
N ASP A 245 -2.85 -15.60 -1.34
CA ASP A 245 -3.98 -16.13 -2.11
C ASP A 245 -3.50 -17.05 -3.22
N TYR A 246 -2.52 -16.63 -4.02
CA TYR A 246 -1.90 -17.44 -5.05
C TYR A 246 -0.41 -17.16 -5.14
N ALA A 247 0.40 -18.19 -5.33
CA ALA A 247 1.86 -18.06 -5.36
C ALA A 247 2.47 -18.73 -6.58
N SER A 248 3.19 -17.98 -7.39
CA SER A 248 3.82 -18.48 -8.60
C SER A 248 5.34 -18.31 -8.58
N ILE A 249 6.05 -19.33 -8.96
CA ILE A 249 7.51 -19.30 -9.21
C ILE A 249 7.76 -19.72 -10.64
N GLY A 250 8.47 -18.90 -11.36
CA GLY A 250 8.83 -19.17 -12.74
C GLY A 250 10.23 -18.73 -13.10
N ASN A 251 10.84 -19.43 -14.05
CA ASN A 251 12.15 -19.08 -14.59
C ASN A 251 13.25 -18.86 -13.52
N CYS A 252 13.22 -19.67 -12.45
CA CYS A 252 14.18 -19.63 -11.35
C CYS A 252 15.13 -20.82 -11.40
N ARG A 253 16.31 -20.65 -10.76
CA ARG A 253 17.35 -21.66 -10.73
C ARG A 253 17.76 -22.00 -9.29
N PHE A 254 17.55 -23.26 -8.90
CA PHE A 254 17.89 -23.81 -7.58
C PHE A 254 18.94 -24.90 -7.75
N ASP A 255 20.20 -24.50 -7.84
CA ASP A 255 21.33 -25.39 -8.17
C ASP A 255 22.43 -25.46 -7.11
N LYS A 256 22.32 -24.69 -6.03
CA LYS A 256 23.30 -24.80 -4.94
C LYS A 256 22.96 -25.99 -4.04
N ASN A 257 23.97 -26.79 -3.72
CA ASN A 257 23.77 -28.02 -2.96
C ASN A 257 23.46 -27.69 -1.48
N ILE A 258 22.22 -27.94 -1.08
CA ILE A 258 21.74 -27.79 0.29
C ILE A 258 21.32 -29.10 0.95
N LYS A 259 21.70 -30.25 0.38
CA LYS A 259 21.33 -31.59 0.88
C LYS A 259 21.74 -31.87 2.31
N SER A 260 22.84 -31.27 2.77
CA SER A 260 23.36 -31.40 4.13
C SER A 260 22.73 -30.42 5.13
N THR A 261 21.77 -29.60 4.69
CA THR A 261 21.05 -28.63 5.52
C THR A 261 19.62 -29.14 5.83
N ASP A 262 18.93 -28.45 6.72
CA ASP A 262 17.50 -28.62 6.99
C ASP A 262 16.59 -27.78 6.06
N LYS A 263 17.17 -27.10 5.10
CA LYS A 263 16.46 -26.09 4.27
C LYS A 263 15.56 -26.72 3.21
N ILE A 264 14.46 -26.03 2.94
CA ILE A 264 13.45 -26.36 1.93
C ILE A 264 13.66 -25.40 0.76
N THR A 265 13.58 -25.89 -0.48
CA THR A 265 13.70 -25.01 -1.65
C THR A 265 12.47 -24.10 -1.76
N VAL A 266 11.28 -24.68 -1.85
CA VAL A 266 10.02 -23.93 -1.91
C VAL A 266 9.03 -24.47 -0.89
N LYS A 267 8.46 -23.56 -0.10
CA LYS A 267 7.48 -23.88 0.92
C LYS A 267 6.19 -23.09 0.72
N TYR A 268 5.07 -23.80 0.66
CA TYR A 268 3.72 -23.24 0.69
C TYR A 268 3.07 -23.56 2.03
N ASP A 269 2.57 -22.54 2.72
CA ASP A 269 1.95 -22.64 4.04
C ASP A 269 0.68 -21.80 4.08
N GLN A 270 -0.46 -22.43 4.26
CA GLN A 270 -1.78 -21.78 4.24
C GLN A 270 -2.00 -20.95 2.95
N THR A 271 -1.49 -21.43 1.83
CA THR A 271 -1.57 -20.79 0.51
C THR A 271 -2.67 -21.46 -0.30
N ARG A 272 -3.67 -20.69 -0.78
CA ARG A 272 -4.86 -21.22 -1.45
C ARG A 272 -4.58 -21.90 -2.78
N GLY A 273 -3.59 -21.38 -3.52
CA GLY A 273 -3.17 -21.90 -4.80
C GLY A 273 -1.74 -21.52 -5.12
N GLY A 274 -1.11 -22.27 -6.01
CA GLY A 274 0.24 -21.93 -6.43
C GLY A 274 0.75 -22.76 -7.60
N THR A 275 1.83 -22.30 -8.22
CA THR A 275 2.54 -23.04 -9.24
C THR A 275 4.04 -22.87 -9.05
N PHE A 276 4.76 -23.99 -8.98
CA PHE A 276 6.21 -24.01 -9.01
C PHE A 276 6.63 -24.65 -10.33
N GLY A 277 6.87 -23.82 -11.36
CA GLY A 277 7.10 -24.27 -12.71
C GLY A 277 8.19 -23.54 -13.46
N ASN A 278 8.59 -24.08 -14.61
CA ASN A 278 9.62 -23.53 -15.51
C ASN A 278 10.97 -23.22 -14.82
N CYS A 279 11.37 -24.04 -13.85
CA CYS A 279 12.57 -23.83 -13.04
C CYS A 279 13.60 -24.93 -13.28
N TYR A 280 14.86 -24.63 -12.97
CA TYR A 280 15.94 -25.61 -12.87
C TYR A 280 16.17 -25.97 -11.40
N ILE A 281 16.22 -27.26 -11.10
CA ILE A 281 16.31 -27.77 -9.71
C ILE A 281 17.38 -28.87 -9.64
N SER A 282 18.31 -28.77 -8.70
CA SER A 282 19.39 -29.75 -8.54
C SER A 282 19.90 -29.79 -7.09
N ASN A 283 20.13 -31.00 -6.58
CA ASN A 283 20.77 -31.26 -5.29
C ASN A 283 20.15 -30.53 -4.08
N GLN A 284 18.84 -30.50 -4.00
CA GLN A 284 18.12 -29.83 -2.91
C GLN A 284 17.89 -30.82 -1.74
N ASN A 285 17.66 -30.30 -0.52
CA ASN A 285 17.23 -31.13 0.60
C ASN A 285 15.75 -31.52 0.44
N VAL A 286 14.85 -30.52 0.34
CA VAL A 286 13.44 -30.73 -0.03
C VAL A 286 13.12 -29.82 -1.20
N ILE A 287 12.63 -30.36 -2.32
CA ILE A 287 12.29 -29.56 -3.50
C ILE A 287 11.07 -28.71 -3.22
N LEU A 288 9.95 -29.33 -2.82
CA LEU A 288 8.68 -28.66 -2.61
C LEU A 288 7.99 -29.19 -1.35
N LYS A 289 7.60 -28.30 -0.45
CA LYS A 289 6.83 -28.64 0.74
C LYS A 289 5.54 -27.80 0.79
N ALA A 290 4.40 -28.49 0.82
CA ALA A 290 3.08 -27.89 1.02
C ALA A 290 2.52 -28.31 2.37
N ILE A 291 2.10 -27.34 3.21
CA ILE A 291 1.58 -27.60 4.54
C ILE A 291 0.32 -26.76 4.84
N TYR A 292 -0.49 -27.26 5.77
CA TYR A 292 -1.64 -26.57 6.38
C TYR A 292 -2.65 -26.00 5.36
N ASN A 293 -3.30 -26.89 4.60
CA ASN A 293 -4.34 -26.58 3.60
C ASN A 293 -3.82 -25.77 2.39
N SER A 294 -2.55 -25.91 2.07
CA SER A 294 -2.00 -25.35 0.84
C SER A 294 -2.36 -26.22 -0.37
N THR A 295 -2.52 -25.57 -1.52
CA THR A 295 -2.68 -26.25 -2.81
C THR A 295 -1.64 -25.70 -3.79
N CYS A 296 -0.91 -26.56 -4.49
CA CYS A 296 0.05 -26.11 -5.49
C CYS A 296 0.22 -27.12 -6.63
N ASN A 297 0.64 -26.59 -7.79
CA ASN A 297 0.96 -27.35 -9.00
C ASN A 297 2.48 -27.47 -9.18
N PHE A 298 2.94 -28.65 -9.56
CA PHE A 298 4.32 -28.93 -9.91
C PHE A 298 4.37 -29.50 -11.35
N PRO A 299 4.38 -28.63 -12.38
CA PRO A 299 4.23 -29.03 -13.78
C PRO A 299 5.52 -29.59 -14.39
N LEU A 300 5.37 -30.34 -15.48
CA LEU A 300 6.48 -30.88 -16.30
C LEU A 300 7.42 -29.82 -16.89
N SER A 301 7.08 -28.56 -16.78
CA SER A 301 7.95 -27.47 -17.22
C SER A 301 9.24 -27.31 -16.40
N ASN A 302 9.32 -27.91 -15.22
CA ASN A 302 10.56 -27.95 -14.43
C ASN A 302 11.61 -28.88 -15.04
N GLN A 303 12.86 -28.55 -14.83
CA GLN A 303 13.99 -29.41 -15.17
C GLN A 303 14.70 -29.84 -13.88
N MET A 304 14.63 -31.11 -13.53
CA MET A 304 15.29 -31.66 -12.37
C MET A 304 16.54 -32.42 -12.80
N THR A 305 17.67 -32.10 -12.15
CA THR A 305 18.94 -32.81 -12.31
C THR A 305 19.58 -33.03 -10.93
N GLY A 306 20.58 -33.87 -10.81
CA GLY A 306 21.21 -34.10 -9.52
C GLY A 306 20.21 -34.59 -8.45
N MET A 307 20.57 -35.60 -7.71
CA MET A 307 19.67 -36.27 -6.76
C MET A 307 19.40 -35.40 -5.51
N SER A 308 18.17 -34.96 -5.33
CA SER A 308 17.71 -34.29 -4.10
C SER A 308 17.42 -35.33 -3.00
N ASN A 309 17.30 -34.93 -1.74
CA ASN A 309 16.95 -35.86 -0.65
C ASN A 309 15.44 -36.19 -0.70
N THR A 310 14.59 -35.16 -0.73
CA THR A 310 13.13 -35.28 -0.82
C THR A 310 12.60 -34.47 -1.99
N GLY A 311 11.75 -35.08 -2.81
CA GLY A 311 11.06 -34.41 -3.92
C GLY A 311 9.89 -33.57 -3.41
N LEU A 312 8.70 -34.17 -3.39
CA LEU A 312 7.47 -33.51 -3.00
C LEU A 312 7.05 -33.95 -1.59
N TYR A 313 6.71 -32.99 -0.74
CA TYR A 313 6.24 -33.24 0.62
C TYR A 313 4.91 -32.53 0.83
N SER A 314 3.84 -33.29 1.09
CA SER A 314 2.52 -32.77 1.36
C SER A 314 2.07 -33.14 2.78
N GLN A 315 1.74 -32.12 3.61
CA GLN A 315 1.22 -32.31 4.95
C GLN A 315 -0.10 -31.54 5.12
N ARG A 316 -1.21 -32.23 5.27
CA ARG A 316 -2.55 -31.62 5.31
C ARG A 316 -2.79 -30.66 4.13
N SER A 317 -2.30 -31.02 2.95
CA SER A 317 -2.25 -30.15 1.77
C SER A 317 -2.38 -30.98 0.50
N ILE A 318 -2.45 -30.31 -0.65
CA ILE A 318 -2.57 -30.98 -1.94
C ILE A 318 -1.47 -30.47 -2.87
N ILE A 319 -0.73 -31.39 -3.47
CA ILE A 319 0.19 -31.11 -4.59
C ILE A 319 -0.33 -31.83 -5.81
N TYR A 320 -0.58 -31.08 -6.88
CA TYR A 320 -0.82 -31.65 -8.21
C TYR A 320 0.50 -31.68 -8.97
N SER A 321 0.94 -32.88 -9.31
CA SER A 321 2.19 -33.10 -10.05
C SER A 321 1.90 -33.69 -11.41
N ASP A 322 2.41 -33.06 -12.46
CA ASP A 322 2.37 -33.65 -13.80
C ASP A 322 3.48 -34.71 -14.00
N TYR A 323 4.39 -34.88 -13.03
CA TYR A 323 5.39 -35.93 -13.04
C TYR A 323 4.83 -37.22 -12.45
N GLU A 324 5.07 -38.32 -13.12
CA GLU A 324 4.98 -39.61 -12.45
C GLU A 324 5.94 -39.64 -11.25
N GLU A 325 5.58 -40.28 -10.16
CA GLU A 325 6.42 -40.34 -8.97
C GLU A 325 7.82 -40.89 -9.29
N ALA A 326 7.92 -41.83 -10.26
CA ALA A 326 9.19 -42.40 -10.69
C ALA A 326 10.16 -41.39 -11.30
N ASP A 327 9.65 -40.32 -11.92
CA ASP A 327 10.44 -39.33 -12.68
C ASP A 327 10.94 -38.18 -11.79
N ILE A 328 10.46 -38.11 -10.54
CA ILE A 328 10.97 -37.11 -9.58
C ILE A 328 12.41 -37.47 -9.18
N VAL A 329 13.33 -36.55 -9.41
CA VAL A 329 14.79 -36.75 -9.20
C VAL A 329 15.14 -36.50 -7.72
N ALA A 330 14.74 -37.43 -6.87
CA ALA A 330 15.00 -37.40 -5.43
C ALA A 330 15.15 -38.82 -4.85
N THR A 331 15.86 -38.95 -3.72
CA THR A 331 15.99 -40.21 -2.97
C THR A 331 14.62 -40.65 -2.43
N THR A 332 13.91 -39.75 -1.75
CA THR A 332 12.51 -39.90 -1.35
C THR A 332 11.68 -39.05 -2.30
N LYS A 333 10.94 -39.69 -3.20
CA LYS A 333 10.26 -38.99 -4.29
C LYS A 333 9.05 -38.20 -3.82
N ALA A 334 8.21 -38.80 -2.99
CA ALA A 334 6.97 -38.22 -2.44
C ALA A 334 6.79 -38.62 -0.97
N VAL A 335 6.35 -37.65 -0.18
CA VAL A 335 5.97 -37.84 1.22
C VAL A 335 4.55 -37.29 1.42
N LYS A 336 3.64 -38.13 1.88
CA LYS A 336 2.26 -37.81 2.22
C LYS A 336 2.09 -37.93 3.71
N ASP A 337 1.97 -36.83 4.45
CA ASP A 337 1.91 -36.80 5.91
C ASP A 337 0.59 -36.19 6.39
N ALA A 338 0.06 -36.71 7.51
CA ALA A 338 -1.13 -36.22 8.20
C ALA A 338 -2.34 -35.93 7.26
N GLY A 339 -2.55 -36.76 6.23
CA GLY A 339 -3.63 -36.61 5.25
C GLY A 339 -3.29 -35.78 4.04
N GLY A 340 -2.04 -35.40 3.86
CA GLY A 340 -1.56 -34.72 2.63
C GLY A 340 -1.68 -35.63 1.40
N GLN A 341 -1.97 -35.03 0.25
CA GLN A 341 -2.15 -35.72 -1.04
C GLN A 341 -1.19 -35.19 -2.09
N ILE A 342 -0.73 -36.09 -2.96
CA ILE A 342 0.06 -35.80 -4.14
C ILE A 342 -0.57 -36.60 -5.28
N PHE A 343 -1.02 -35.91 -6.31
CA PHE A 343 -1.70 -36.50 -7.48
C PHE A 343 -0.86 -36.30 -8.72
#